data_24bba3a7605b839e4e49a469f34ac36d
#
_entry.id   24bba3a7605b839e4e49a469f34ac36d
#
_cell.length_a   1.000
_cell.length_b   1.000
_cell.length_c   1.000
_cell.angle_alpha   90.00
_cell.angle_beta   90.00
_cell.angle_gamma   90.00
#
_symmetry.space_group_name_H-M   'P 1'
#
loop_
_entity.id
_entity.type
_entity.pdbx_description
1 polymer ?
#
loop_
_entity_poly.entity_id
_entity_poly.type
_entity_poly.pdbx_seq_one_letter_code
_entity_poly.pdbx_strand_id
1 'polypeptide(L)'
;YSRYADDITFSSMHNVYEEGGDFRSELRRVVEDQRFVINEKKTRLQKRGTRQEVTGLIVGERLNVPQSYVRGIRNLLYIWRKHGEGEARARFEETYMAEKGHLREKCPDMILVLEGKLCYLRMVKGPNDSVYRRLSADFERLLHTDEGAVEPLPSGGEQLLAEGLALTASAPVDLEALNLDLDQLLNNG
;
A
#
# COMPACT_ATOMS: atom_id res chain seq x y z
N TYR A 1 10.50 3.59 19.87
CA TYR A 1 10.91 3.41 18.47
C TYR A 1 10.55 2.01 17.99
N SER A 2 10.44 1.85 16.68
CA SER A 2 10.32 0.53 16.03
C SER A 2 11.37 0.44 14.92
N ARG A 3 11.76 -0.80 14.58
CA ARG A 3 12.73 -1.07 13.52
C ARG A 3 12.26 -2.27 12.70
N TYR A 4 12.36 -2.14 11.40
CA TYR A 4 12.19 -3.24 10.46
C TYR A 4 13.36 -3.23 9.46
N ALA A 5 14.25 -4.22 9.57
CA ALA A 5 15.52 -4.26 8.83
C ALA A 5 16.33 -2.96 9.00
N ASP A 6 16.45 -2.17 7.94
CA ASP A 6 17.11 -0.87 7.87
C ASP A 6 16.18 0.32 8.15
N ASP A 7 14.86 0.10 8.14
CA ASP A 7 13.87 1.14 8.43
C ASP A 7 13.72 1.36 9.95
N ILE A 8 13.95 2.57 10.40
CA ILE A 8 13.79 2.96 11.81
C ILE A 8 12.70 4.04 11.90
N THR A 9 11.74 3.82 12.78
CA THR A 9 10.65 4.77 13.05
C THR A 9 10.68 5.20 14.50
N PHE A 10 10.65 6.50 14.72
CA PHE A 10 10.46 7.09 16.05
C PHE A 10 9.07 7.72 16.14
N SER A 11 8.44 7.61 17.30
CA SER A 11 7.19 8.30 17.62
C SER A 11 7.33 9.00 18.96
N SER A 12 6.83 10.22 19.06
CA SER A 12 6.84 11.02 20.27
C SER A 12 5.57 11.84 20.37
N MET A 13 5.13 12.13 21.60
CA MET A 13 4.07 13.08 21.90
C MET A 13 4.60 14.54 21.91
N HIS A 14 5.91 14.70 22.03
CA HIS A 14 6.59 15.97 22.00
C HIS A 14 7.31 16.17 20.68
N ASN A 15 7.53 17.41 20.29
CA ASN A 15 8.36 17.72 19.14
C ASN A 15 9.83 17.46 19.53
N VAL A 16 10.32 16.25 19.25
CA VAL A 16 11.74 15.89 19.45
C VAL A 16 12.60 16.23 18.24
N TYR A 17 11.96 16.82 17.23
CA TYR A 17 12.53 17.06 15.93
C TYR A 17 12.85 18.55 15.76
N GLU A 18 13.68 19.07 16.65
CA GLU A 18 14.11 20.46 16.64
C GLU A 18 15.44 20.62 15.88
N GLU A 19 15.52 21.62 15.03
CA GLU A 19 16.72 21.92 14.26
C GLU A 19 17.86 22.24 15.25
N GLY A 20 18.95 21.46 15.18
CA GLY A 20 20.00 21.55 16.17
C GLY A 20 19.69 20.86 17.52
N GLY A 21 18.57 20.13 17.64
CA GLY A 21 18.20 19.43 18.87
C GLY A 21 19.10 18.23 19.19
N ASP A 22 19.19 17.92 20.48
CA ASP A 22 20.04 16.85 20.99
C ASP A 22 19.69 15.47 20.43
N PHE A 23 18.39 15.21 20.22
CA PHE A 23 17.91 13.95 19.68
C PHE A 23 18.48 13.64 18.29
N ARG A 24 18.50 14.63 17.42
CA ARG A 24 19.03 14.49 16.07
C ARG A 24 20.52 14.20 16.05
N SER A 25 21.25 14.98 16.82
CA SER A 25 22.70 14.87 16.90
C SER A 25 23.10 13.50 17.47
N GLU A 26 22.40 13.05 18.51
CA GLU A 26 22.64 11.75 19.13
C GLU A 26 22.24 10.58 18.21
N LEU A 27 21.10 10.68 17.53
CA LEU A 27 20.70 9.65 16.57
C LEU A 27 21.71 9.49 15.43
N ARG A 28 22.18 10.62 14.87
CA ARG A 28 23.22 10.60 13.83
C ARG A 28 24.49 9.94 14.36
N ARG A 29 24.95 10.36 15.53
CA ARG A 29 26.13 9.77 16.19
C ARG A 29 25.99 8.25 16.36
N VAL A 30 24.85 7.77 16.87
CA VAL A 30 24.61 6.33 17.09
C VAL A 30 24.60 5.55 15.79
N VAL A 31 23.98 6.09 14.74
CA VAL A 31 23.92 5.43 13.43
C VAL A 31 25.32 5.36 12.79
N GLU A 32 26.08 6.43 12.83
CA GLU A 32 27.43 6.52 12.27
C GLU A 32 28.43 5.66 13.05
N ASP A 33 28.33 5.59 14.38
CA ASP A 33 29.14 4.70 15.23
C ASP A 33 28.98 3.22 14.81
N GLN A 34 27.79 2.85 14.33
CA GLN A 34 27.50 1.51 13.79
C GLN A 34 27.88 1.35 12.31
N ARG A 35 28.56 2.33 11.72
CA ARG A 35 28.98 2.37 10.31
C ARG A 35 27.84 2.34 9.32
N PHE A 36 26.64 2.80 9.71
CA PHE A 36 25.55 3.04 8.80
C PHE A 36 25.53 4.49 8.35
N VAL A 37 24.93 4.73 7.19
CA VAL A 37 24.74 6.07 6.63
C VAL A 37 23.24 6.36 6.57
N ILE A 38 22.84 7.51 7.10
CA ILE A 38 21.46 7.96 7.07
C ILE A 38 21.09 8.38 5.63
N ASN A 39 20.01 7.86 5.10
CA ASN A 39 19.49 8.28 3.80
C ASN A 39 18.59 9.51 3.97
N GLU A 40 19.16 10.69 3.84
CA GLU A 40 18.49 11.96 4.04
C GLU A 40 17.32 12.19 3.08
N LYS A 41 17.38 11.62 1.86
CA LYS A 41 16.28 11.74 0.88
C LYS A 41 15.06 10.90 1.26
N LYS A 42 15.23 9.89 2.09
CA LYS A 42 14.18 8.98 2.55
C LYS A 42 13.66 9.30 3.95
N THR A 43 14.40 10.10 4.74
CA THR A 43 14.03 10.51 6.12
C THR A 43 12.91 11.56 6.08
N ARG A 44 11.81 11.41 6.78
CA ARG A 44 10.69 12.36 6.76
C ARG A 44 9.96 12.45 8.09
N LEU A 45 9.54 13.66 8.44
CA LEU A 45 8.68 13.94 9.59
C LEU A 45 7.20 13.82 9.19
N GLN A 46 6.45 13.04 9.93
CA GLN A 46 5.00 12.91 9.76
C GLN A 46 4.30 13.45 11.01
N LYS A 47 3.63 14.60 10.87
CA LYS A 47 2.96 15.28 11.98
C LYS A 47 1.53 14.75 12.21
N ARG A 48 1.03 14.86 13.44
CA ARG A 48 -0.37 14.60 13.76
C ARG A 48 -1.27 15.50 12.92
N GLY A 49 -2.35 14.95 12.36
CA GLY A 49 -3.26 15.68 11.45
C GLY A 49 -2.92 15.51 9.97
N THR A 50 -1.76 14.93 9.65
CA THR A 50 -1.44 14.47 8.29
C THR A 50 -1.52 12.94 8.22
N ARG A 51 -1.57 12.41 7.00
CA ARG A 51 -1.51 10.95 6.80
C ARG A 51 -0.15 10.45 7.26
N GLN A 52 -0.15 9.64 8.30
CA GLN A 52 1.05 8.97 8.80
C GLN A 52 1.10 7.56 8.22
N GLU A 53 2.24 7.21 7.63
CA GLU A 53 2.43 5.92 6.98
C GLU A 53 3.76 5.31 7.42
N VAL A 54 3.71 4.07 7.92
CA VAL A 54 4.87 3.32 8.41
C VAL A 54 4.83 1.93 7.78
N THR A 55 5.90 1.53 7.08
CA THR A 55 6.01 0.22 6.40
C THR A 55 4.78 -0.15 5.55
N GLY A 56 4.23 0.81 4.79
CA GLY A 56 3.05 0.60 3.94
C GLY A 56 1.70 0.59 4.66
N LEU A 57 1.69 0.81 5.97
CA LEU A 57 0.47 0.90 6.76
C LEU A 57 0.18 2.36 7.12
N ILE A 58 -1.09 2.74 7.00
CA ILE A 58 -1.55 4.02 7.53
C ILE A 58 -1.76 3.86 9.03
N VAL A 59 -1.04 4.69 9.79
CA VAL A 59 -1.07 4.71 11.24
C VAL A 59 -1.97 5.86 11.73
N GLY A 60 -2.95 5.54 12.55
CA GLY A 60 -3.88 6.48 13.16
C GLY A 60 -4.53 5.85 14.38
N GLU A 61 -5.76 6.22 14.70
CA GLU A 61 -6.53 5.56 15.77
C GLU A 61 -6.72 4.07 15.49
N ARG A 62 -6.79 3.70 14.23
CA ARG A 62 -6.81 2.31 13.75
C ARG A 62 -5.84 2.16 12.60
N LEU A 63 -5.18 1.00 12.54
CA LEU A 63 -4.35 0.63 11.40
C LEU A 63 -5.21 0.50 10.15
N ASN A 64 -4.67 0.95 9.03
CA ASN A 64 -5.33 0.88 7.74
C ASN A 64 -4.32 0.62 6.62
N VAL A 65 -4.81 0.21 5.47
CA VAL A 65 -4.02 0.11 4.24
C VAL A 65 -4.21 1.38 3.39
N PRO A 66 -3.26 1.71 2.50
CA PRO A 66 -3.43 2.78 1.53
C PRO A 66 -4.70 2.60 0.68
N GLN A 67 -5.36 3.70 0.34
CA GLN A 67 -6.57 3.64 -0.49
C GLN A 67 -6.30 3.01 -1.88
N SER A 68 -5.10 3.23 -2.43
CA SER A 68 -4.64 2.60 -3.67
C SER A 68 -4.66 1.07 -3.58
N TYR A 69 -4.30 0.50 -2.43
CA TYR A 69 -4.34 -0.94 -2.20
C TYR A 69 -5.76 -1.52 -2.35
N VAL A 70 -6.73 -0.90 -1.66
CA VAL A 70 -8.16 -1.30 -1.75
C VAL A 70 -8.70 -1.08 -3.15
N ARG A 71 -8.32 0.03 -3.79
CA ARG A 71 -8.73 0.36 -5.16
C ARG A 71 -8.23 -0.67 -6.16
N GLY A 72 -6.98 -1.12 -6.03
CA GLY A 72 -6.42 -2.17 -6.90
C GLY A 72 -7.20 -3.48 -6.83
N ILE A 73 -7.57 -3.94 -5.63
CA ILE A 73 -8.42 -5.13 -5.46
C ILE A 73 -9.80 -4.91 -6.11
N ARG A 74 -10.43 -3.79 -5.81
CA ARG A 74 -11.78 -3.45 -6.32
C ARG A 74 -11.81 -3.38 -7.84
N ASN A 75 -10.82 -2.76 -8.46
CA ASN A 75 -10.74 -2.63 -9.91
C ASN A 75 -10.60 -4.01 -10.57
N LEU A 76 -9.75 -4.87 -10.04
CA LEU A 76 -9.55 -6.20 -10.62
C LEU A 76 -10.81 -7.07 -10.50
N LEU A 77 -11.48 -7.07 -9.33
CA LEU A 77 -12.76 -7.76 -9.15
C LEU A 77 -13.87 -7.19 -10.07
N TYR A 78 -13.86 -5.87 -10.31
CA TYR A 78 -14.80 -5.23 -11.23
C TYR A 78 -14.59 -5.69 -12.68
N ILE A 79 -13.33 -5.72 -13.14
CA ILE A 79 -12.99 -6.20 -14.49
C ILE A 79 -13.43 -7.66 -14.64
N TRP A 80 -13.11 -8.50 -13.66
CA TRP A 80 -13.50 -9.92 -13.65
C TRP A 80 -15.02 -10.07 -13.76
N ARG A 81 -15.79 -9.36 -12.94
CA ARG A 81 -17.25 -9.40 -12.99
C ARG A 81 -17.84 -8.91 -14.31
N LYS A 82 -17.28 -7.84 -14.89
CA LYS A 82 -17.82 -7.20 -16.10
C LYS A 82 -17.39 -7.88 -17.40
N HIS A 83 -16.17 -8.37 -17.45
CA HIS A 83 -15.56 -8.84 -18.69
C HIS A 83 -15.10 -10.31 -18.64
N GLY A 84 -15.30 -10.98 -17.51
CA GLY A 84 -14.89 -12.36 -17.30
C GLY A 84 -13.46 -12.52 -16.79
N GLU A 85 -13.14 -13.74 -16.37
CA GLU A 85 -11.86 -14.09 -15.77
C GLU A 85 -10.69 -13.87 -16.74
N GLY A 86 -10.86 -14.27 -18.01
CA GLY A 86 -9.81 -14.17 -19.03
C GLY A 86 -9.29 -12.74 -19.21
N GLU A 87 -10.21 -11.77 -19.34
CA GLU A 87 -9.86 -10.35 -19.48
C GLU A 87 -9.20 -9.81 -18.20
N ALA A 88 -9.71 -10.20 -17.02
CA ALA A 88 -9.12 -9.82 -15.75
C ALA A 88 -7.68 -10.34 -15.60
N ARG A 89 -7.42 -11.60 -16.01
CA ARG A 89 -6.07 -12.18 -16.02
C ARG A 89 -5.14 -11.45 -16.98
N ALA A 90 -5.58 -11.16 -18.18
CA ALA A 90 -4.78 -10.43 -19.17
C ALA A 90 -4.40 -9.02 -18.64
N ARG A 91 -5.35 -8.31 -18.06
CA ARG A 91 -5.12 -6.98 -17.48
C ARG A 91 -4.22 -7.01 -16.25
N PHE A 92 -4.40 -8.03 -15.42
CA PHE A 92 -3.52 -8.25 -14.27
C PHE A 92 -2.08 -8.51 -14.71
N GLU A 93 -1.87 -9.39 -15.70
CA GLU A 93 -0.55 -9.73 -16.22
C GLU A 93 0.14 -8.51 -16.83
N GLU A 94 -0.56 -7.73 -17.66
CA GLU A 94 -0.04 -6.49 -18.25
C GLU A 94 0.44 -5.52 -17.16
N THR A 95 -0.41 -5.27 -16.16
CA THR A 95 -0.08 -4.36 -15.06
C THR A 95 1.08 -4.90 -14.22
N TYR A 96 1.06 -6.19 -13.90
CA TYR A 96 2.09 -6.82 -13.08
C TYR A 96 3.45 -6.79 -13.78
N MET A 97 3.49 -7.11 -15.08
CA MET A 97 4.74 -7.09 -15.85
C MET A 97 5.27 -5.68 -16.05
N ALA A 98 4.40 -4.69 -16.21
CA ALA A 98 4.81 -3.29 -16.28
C ALA A 98 5.46 -2.81 -14.96
N GLU A 99 4.91 -3.22 -13.82
CA GLU A 99 5.40 -2.79 -12.51
C GLU A 99 6.60 -3.63 -12.00
N LYS A 100 6.58 -4.93 -12.22
CA LYS A 100 7.48 -5.90 -11.57
C LYS A 100 8.22 -6.84 -12.53
N GLY A 101 8.03 -6.71 -13.84
CA GLY A 101 8.68 -7.56 -14.84
C GLY A 101 10.20 -7.52 -14.79
N HIS A 102 10.79 -6.42 -14.29
CA HIS A 102 12.23 -6.31 -14.06
C HIS A 102 12.74 -7.14 -12.87
N LEU A 103 11.86 -7.58 -11.99
CA LEU A 103 12.21 -8.36 -10.79
C LEU A 103 11.83 -9.85 -10.92
N ARG A 104 10.90 -10.19 -11.82
CA ARG A 104 10.38 -11.55 -11.97
C ARG A 104 10.12 -11.89 -13.41
N GLU A 105 10.59 -13.07 -13.83
CA GLU A 105 10.41 -13.57 -15.19
C GLU A 105 8.97 -14.05 -15.49
N LYS A 106 8.22 -14.43 -14.44
CA LYS A 106 6.86 -14.96 -14.59
C LYS A 106 5.86 -14.21 -13.75
N CYS A 107 4.72 -13.91 -14.35
CA CYS A 107 3.57 -13.40 -13.64
C CYS A 107 2.97 -14.49 -12.73
N PRO A 108 2.70 -14.21 -11.45
CA PRO A 108 2.01 -15.15 -10.57
C PRO A 108 0.54 -15.29 -10.96
N ASP A 109 -0.12 -16.34 -10.48
CA ASP A 109 -1.55 -16.52 -10.69
C ASP A 109 -2.36 -15.38 -10.04
N MET A 110 -3.29 -14.79 -10.81
CA MET A 110 -4.12 -13.67 -10.39
C MET A 110 -4.99 -14.01 -9.17
N ILE A 111 -5.56 -15.21 -9.12
CA ILE A 111 -6.46 -15.64 -8.05
C ILE A 111 -5.68 -15.73 -6.74
N LEU A 112 -4.50 -16.37 -6.77
CA LEU A 112 -3.64 -16.48 -5.59
C LEU A 112 -3.17 -15.12 -5.09
N VAL A 113 -2.90 -14.18 -6.00
CA VAL A 113 -2.52 -12.81 -5.61
C VAL A 113 -3.70 -12.06 -4.99
N LEU A 114 -4.91 -12.19 -5.54
CA LEU A 114 -6.11 -11.60 -4.96
C LEU A 114 -6.42 -12.16 -3.57
N GLU A 115 -6.33 -13.47 -3.42
CA GLU A 115 -6.51 -14.15 -2.13
C GLU A 115 -5.50 -13.63 -1.10
N GLY A 116 -4.21 -13.56 -1.46
CA GLY A 116 -3.17 -13.00 -0.61
C GLY A 116 -3.43 -11.54 -0.22
N LYS A 117 -3.89 -10.72 -1.18
CA LYS A 117 -4.27 -9.32 -0.91
C LYS A 117 -5.47 -9.21 0.03
N LEU A 118 -6.48 -10.05 -0.10
CA LEU A 118 -7.63 -10.10 0.80
C LEU A 118 -7.24 -10.59 2.19
N CYS A 119 -6.38 -11.59 2.28
CA CYS A 119 -5.82 -12.08 3.54
C CYS A 119 -5.07 -10.97 4.28
N TYR A 120 -4.20 -10.23 3.58
CA TYR A 120 -3.50 -9.08 4.15
C TYR A 120 -4.46 -7.97 4.60
N LEU A 121 -5.49 -7.65 3.79
CA LEU A 121 -6.50 -6.68 4.16
C LEU A 121 -7.25 -7.08 5.44
N ARG A 122 -7.60 -8.37 5.56
CA ARG A 122 -8.20 -8.95 6.78
C ARG A 122 -7.28 -8.82 8.00
N MET A 123 -6.00 -9.09 7.83
CA MET A 123 -5.01 -9.00 8.90
C MET A 123 -4.90 -7.56 9.43
N VAL A 124 -4.89 -6.57 8.56
CA VAL A 124 -4.72 -5.15 8.93
C VAL A 124 -6.01 -4.54 9.49
N LYS A 125 -7.15 -4.78 8.85
CA LYS A 125 -8.42 -4.13 9.18
C LYS A 125 -9.33 -4.96 10.09
N GLY A 126 -9.03 -6.24 10.23
CA GLY A 126 -9.83 -7.19 10.99
C GLY A 126 -10.94 -7.85 10.16
N PRO A 127 -11.43 -9.03 10.64
CA PRO A 127 -12.41 -9.84 9.90
C PRO A 127 -13.79 -9.19 9.79
N ASN A 128 -14.10 -8.24 10.67
CA ASN A 128 -15.40 -7.56 10.71
C ASN A 128 -15.41 -6.23 9.92
N ASP A 129 -14.30 -5.85 9.30
CA ASP A 129 -14.27 -4.63 8.49
C ASP A 129 -15.20 -4.74 7.27
N SER A 130 -16.00 -3.71 7.05
CA SER A 130 -17.03 -3.70 5.99
C SER A 130 -16.45 -3.75 4.58
N VAL A 131 -15.28 -3.13 4.38
CA VAL A 131 -14.59 -3.15 3.08
C VAL A 131 -14.04 -4.54 2.79
N TYR A 132 -13.35 -5.14 3.78
CA TYR A 132 -12.86 -6.51 3.67
C TYR A 132 -14.01 -7.48 3.34
N ARG A 133 -15.07 -7.47 4.16
CA ARG A 133 -16.21 -8.40 3.99
C ARG A 133 -16.85 -8.29 2.61
N ARG A 134 -17.04 -7.07 2.12
CA ARG A 134 -17.61 -6.86 0.79
C ARG A 134 -16.71 -7.40 -0.32
N LEU A 135 -15.42 -7.08 -0.28
CA LEU A 135 -14.48 -7.52 -1.32
C LEU A 135 -14.25 -9.04 -1.28
N SER A 136 -14.22 -9.65 -0.09
CA SER A 136 -14.14 -11.12 0.07
C SER A 136 -15.38 -11.81 -0.51
N ALA A 137 -16.58 -11.31 -0.19
CA ALA A 137 -17.82 -11.85 -0.74
C ALA A 137 -17.93 -11.68 -2.26
N ASP A 138 -17.44 -10.55 -2.82
CA ASP A 138 -17.36 -10.35 -4.26
C ASP A 138 -16.40 -11.36 -4.91
N PHE A 139 -15.25 -11.59 -4.30
CA PHE A 139 -14.26 -12.57 -4.78
C PHE A 139 -14.80 -14.00 -4.72
N GLU A 140 -15.41 -14.42 -3.61
CA GLU A 140 -16.02 -15.74 -3.45
C GLU A 140 -17.12 -15.99 -4.48
N ARG A 141 -17.98 -14.99 -4.73
CA ARG A 141 -19.02 -15.11 -5.77
C ARG A 141 -18.42 -15.35 -7.16
N LEU A 142 -17.37 -14.62 -7.51
CA LEU A 142 -16.72 -14.77 -8.82
C LEU A 142 -16.04 -16.13 -8.99
N LEU A 143 -15.45 -16.68 -7.93
CA LEU A 143 -14.89 -18.04 -7.95
C LEU A 143 -15.94 -19.12 -8.17
N HIS A 144 -17.17 -18.92 -7.67
CA HIS A 144 -18.26 -19.90 -7.75
C HIS A 144 -19.25 -19.64 -8.87
N THR A 145 -19.11 -18.54 -9.62
CA THR A 145 -19.95 -18.29 -10.77
C THR A 145 -19.37 -19.04 -11.96
N ASP A 146 -20.02 -20.16 -12.31
CA ASP A 146 -19.77 -20.84 -13.57
C ASP A 146 -19.96 -19.85 -14.72
N GLU A 147 -19.10 -19.90 -15.71
CA GLU A 147 -19.03 -19.02 -16.88
C GLU A 147 -20.41 -18.84 -17.52
N GLY A 148 -21.07 -17.70 -17.32
CA GLY A 148 -22.26 -17.41 -18.08
C GLY A 148 -23.27 -16.37 -17.59
N ALA A 149 -23.20 -15.85 -16.40
CA ALA A 149 -24.20 -14.87 -15.92
C ALA A 149 -23.58 -13.48 -15.71
N VAL A 150 -23.68 -12.63 -16.73
CA VAL A 150 -23.39 -11.19 -16.64
C VAL A 150 -24.66 -10.48 -16.14
N GLU A 151 -24.72 -10.12 -14.86
CA GLU A 151 -25.76 -9.19 -14.40
C GLU A 151 -25.38 -7.73 -14.73
N PRO A 152 -26.32 -6.93 -15.29
CA PRO A 152 -26.05 -5.53 -15.59
C PRO A 152 -25.92 -4.69 -14.31
N LEU A 153 -24.89 -3.85 -14.27
CA LEU A 153 -24.60 -2.92 -13.19
C LEU A 153 -25.55 -1.72 -13.15
N PRO A 154 -25.84 -1.17 -11.96
CA PRO A 154 -26.44 0.16 -11.85
C PRO A 154 -25.46 1.22 -12.40
N SER A 155 -25.97 2.08 -13.26
CA SER A 155 -25.28 3.14 -14.00
C SER A 155 -24.70 4.23 -13.08
N GLY A 156 -23.55 4.01 -12.54
CA GLY A 156 -22.83 4.98 -11.69
C GLY A 156 -21.32 4.78 -11.64
N GLY A 157 -20.81 3.72 -12.28
CA GLY A 157 -19.40 3.31 -12.14
C GLY A 157 -18.45 3.77 -13.26
N GLU A 158 -18.95 4.29 -14.37
CA GLU A 158 -18.11 4.60 -15.55
C GLU A 158 -17.18 5.80 -15.35
N GLN A 159 -17.59 6.81 -14.59
CA GLN A 159 -16.74 7.97 -14.30
C GLN A 159 -15.57 7.66 -13.37
N LEU A 160 -15.73 6.69 -12.47
CA LEU A 160 -14.67 6.29 -11.54
C LEU A 160 -13.55 5.44 -12.19
N LEU A 161 -13.82 4.85 -13.36
CA LEU A 161 -12.85 4.00 -14.06
C LEU A 161 -11.81 4.83 -14.84
N ALA A 162 -12.23 5.93 -15.47
CA ALA A 162 -11.32 6.79 -16.22
C ALA A 162 -10.28 7.45 -15.31
N GLU A 163 -10.69 7.86 -14.09
CA GLU A 163 -9.80 8.40 -13.09
C GLU A 163 -8.95 7.33 -12.39
N GLY A 164 -9.49 6.13 -12.23
CA GLY A 164 -8.78 5.00 -11.59
C GLY A 164 -7.65 4.43 -12.44
N LEU A 165 -7.83 4.37 -13.75
CA LEU A 165 -6.82 3.89 -14.70
C LEU A 165 -5.66 4.87 -14.86
N ALA A 166 -5.93 6.18 -14.81
CA ALA A 166 -4.89 7.21 -14.88
C ALA A 166 -4.01 7.25 -13.62
N LEU A 167 -4.56 6.87 -12.47
CA LEU A 167 -3.84 6.89 -11.18
C LEU A 167 -3.06 5.60 -10.88
N THR A 168 -3.40 4.47 -11.52
CA THR A 168 -2.61 3.23 -11.40
C THR A 168 -1.34 3.26 -12.25
N ALA A 169 -1.30 4.11 -13.28
CA ALA A 169 -0.12 4.31 -14.11
C ALA A 169 0.93 5.26 -13.49
N SER A 170 0.60 5.96 -12.40
CA SER A 170 1.44 7.05 -11.90
C SER A 170 2.12 6.84 -10.55
N ALA A 171 2.06 5.65 -9.94
CA ALA A 171 2.96 5.37 -8.81
C ALA A 171 3.22 3.85 -8.69
N PRO A 172 4.42 3.38 -9.00
CA PRO A 172 4.89 2.16 -8.39
C PRO A 172 4.73 2.35 -6.87
N VAL A 173 4.15 1.36 -6.19
CA VAL A 173 4.33 1.27 -4.73
C VAL A 173 5.82 0.92 -4.57
N ASP A 174 6.61 1.96 -4.56
CA ASP A 174 8.02 1.87 -4.27
C ASP A 174 8.10 1.43 -2.81
N LEU A 175 8.43 0.17 -2.59
CA LEU A 175 8.74 -0.34 -1.25
C LEU A 175 9.94 0.42 -0.67
N GLU A 176 10.73 1.08 -1.52
CA GLU A 176 11.78 2.00 -1.12
C GLU A 176 11.24 3.36 -0.68
N ALA A 177 10.07 3.80 -1.15
CA ALA A 177 9.42 5.04 -0.70
C ALA A 177 8.84 4.96 0.72
N LEU A 178 8.94 3.80 1.37
CA LEU A 178 8.55 3.58 2.76
C LEU A 178 9.65 3.94 3.77
N ASN A 179 10.82 4.31 3.30
CA ASN A 179 11.88 4.73 4.18
C ASN A 179 11.58 6.11 4.77
N LEU A 180 11.61 6.15 6.06
CA LEU A 180 11.45 7.35 6.85
C LEU A 180 12.68 8.23 6.69
N ASP A 181 12.42 9.49 6.43
CA ASP A 181 13.43 10.52 6.37
C ASP A 181 13.91 10.88 7.78
N LEU A 182 14.99 10.26 8.25
CA LEU A 182 15.60 10.50 9.54
C LEU A 182 16.16 11.92 9.68
N ASP A 183 16.60 12.55 8.60
CA ASP A 183 17.12 13.92 8.68
C ASP A 183 16.03 14.98 8.84
N GLN A 184 14.82 14.71 8.35
CA GLN A 184 13.70 15.54 8.76
C GLN A 184 13.32 15.29 10.22
N LEU A 185 13.45 14.09 10.78
CA LEU A 185 13.35 13.85 12.21
C LEU A 185 14.47 14.54 12.99
N LEU A 186 15.60 14.75 12.39
CA LEU A 186 16.76 15.39 12.95
C LEU A 186 16.84 16.90 12.63
N ASN A 187 16.08 17.45 11.61
CA ASN A 187 16.25 18.83 11.12
C ASN A 187 15.08 19.78 11.37
N ASN A 188 13.97 19.37 11.95
CA ASN A 188 12.84 20.23 12.31
C ASN A 188 12.67 20.29 13.84
N GLY A 189 13.64 20.78 14.44
CA GLY A 189 13.46 21.33 15.75
C GLY A 189 13.30 22.79 15.66
#